data_d95ce562bd59317872b7c42dc9c3355e
#
_entry.id   d95ce562bd59317872b7c42dc9c3355e
#
_cell.length_a   1.000
_cell.length_b   1.000
_cell.length_c   1.000
_cell.angle_alpha   90.00
_cell.angle_beta   90.00
_cell.angle_gamma   90.00
#
_symmetry.space_group_name_H-M   'P 1'
#
loop_
_entity.id
_entity.type
_entity.pdbx_description
1 polymer ?
#
loop_
_entity_poly.entity_id
_entity_poly.type
_entity_poly.pdbx_seq_one_letter_code
_entity_poly.pdbx_strand_id
1 'polypeptide(L)'
;MSAKTILYVEDNEMNRQIVRDLLKRTKYQLVEAHDGEAGVAKALEIRPDLILMDIQLPKISGMEAMRQLRAQGPTAATPIIAITSFALSGDDQKAKEAGATAYLSKPYSPFDLLKLIRQYLPES
;
A
#
# COMPACT_ATOMS: atom_id res chain seq x y z
N MET A 1 7.01 10.02 -20.89
CA MET A 1 6.39 8.88 -20.18
C MET A 1 5.88 9.31 -18.85
N SER A 2 4.73 8.81 -18.48
CA SER A 2 4.14 9.18 -17.19
C SER A 2 4.89 8.54 -16.05
N ALA A 3 4.99 9.26 -14.94
CA ALA A 3 5.50 8.69 -13.70
C ALA A 3 4.53 7.62 -13.21
N LYS A 4 5.07 6.60 -12.56
CA LYS A 4 4.25 5.54 -11.96
C LYS A 4 3.67 6.04 -10.64
N THR A 5 2.43 5.70 -10.38
CA THR A 5 1.67 6.20 -9.24
C THR A 5 1.56 5.14 -8.15
N ILE A 6 1.87 5.55 -6.92
CA ILE A 6 1.74 4.73 -5.74
C ILE A 6 0.65 5.35 -4.86
N LEU A 7 -0.32 4.53 -4.46
CA LEU A 7 -1.33 4.92 -3.48
C LEU A 7 -0.91 4.39 -2.12
N TYR A 8 -0.84 5.25 -1.11
CA TYR A 8 -0.52 4.86 0.26
C TYR A 8 -1.73 5.10 1.15
N VAL A 9 -2.26 4.05 1.73
CA VAL A 9 -3.42 4.09 2.62
C VAL A 9 -2.94 3.94 4.06
N GLU A 10 -2.98 5.03 4.81
CA GLU A 10 -2.43 5.11 6.17
C GLU A 10 -3.11 6.25 6.90
N ASP A 11 -3.58 6.02 8.12
CA ASP A 11 -4.28 7.05 8.88
C ASP A 11 -3.35 7.98 9.67
N ASN A 12 -2.11 7.58 9.92
CA ASN A 12 -1.15 8.35 10.72
C ASN A 12 -0.35 9.30 9.85
N GLU A 13 -0.45 10.61 10.14
CA GLU A 13 0.25 11.65 9.35
C GLU A 13 1.76 11.51 9.40
N MET A 14 2.33 11.13 10.56
CA MET A 14 3.78 10.96 10.67
C MET A 14 4.27 9.84 9.74
N ASN A 15 3.52 8.75 9.68
CA ASN A 15 3.88 7.65 8.78
C ASN A 15 3.76 8.05 7.32
N ARG A 16 2.73 8.82 6.97
CA ARG A 16 2.59 9.34 5.60
C ARG A 16 3.73 10.28 5.24
N GLN A 17 4.15 11.13 6.20
CA GLN A 17 5.27 12.06 6.01
C GLN A 17 6.57 11.31 5.68
N ILE A 18 6.84 10.22 6.40
CA ILE A 18 8.06 9.43 6.18
C ILE A 18 8.09 8.89 4.76
N VAL A 19 6.99 8.31 4.31
CA VAL A 19 6.91 7.75 2.96
C VAL A 19 6.93 8.86 1.91
N ARG A 20 6.25 9.96 2.19
CA ARG A 20 6.25 11.13 1.30
C ARG A 20 7.66 11.63 1.06
N ASP A 21 8.44 11.77 2.13
CA ASP A 21 9.82 12.24 2.04
C ASP A 21 10.71 11.23 1.32
N LEU A 22 10.51 9.95 1.59
CA LEU A 22 11.25 8.90 0.91
C LEU A 22 11.04 8.95 -0.60
N LEU A 23 9.79 9.08 -1.04
CA LEU A 23 9.46 9.02 -2.46
C LEU A 23 9.73 10.31 -3.21
N LYS A 24 9.94 11.44 -2.51
CA LYS A 24 10.34 12.69 -3.16
C LYS A 24 11.63 12.56 -3.96
N ARG A 25 12.50 11.65 -3.58
CA ARG A 25 13.78 11.45 -4.25
C ARG A 25 13.70 10.46 -5.39
N THR A 26 12.51 10.00 -5.69
CA THR A 26 12.26 9.02 -6.75
C THR A 26 11.42 9.65 -7.85
N LYS A 27 11.18 8.88 -8.91
CA LYS A 27 10.29 9.30 -10.00
C LYS A 27 8.83 8.92 -9.75
N TYR A 28 8.54 8.26 -8.62
CA TYR A 28 7.16 7.85 -8.31
C TYR A 28 6.31 9.05 -7.90
N GLN A 29 5.05 9.01 -8.30
CA GLN A 29 4.05 9.95 -7.79
C GLN A 29 3.34 9.28 -6.63
N LEU A 30 3.14 10.00 -5.53
CA LEU A 30 2.48 9.47 -4.35
C LEU A 30 1.10 10.11 -4.19
N VAL A 31 0.09 9.28 -4.01
CA VAL A 31 -1.26 9.69 -3.63
C VAL A 31 -1.55 9.07 -2.28
N GLU A 32 -2.18 9.81 -1.37
CA GLU A 32 -2.42 9.36 0.00
C GLU A 32 -3.91 9.26 0.27
N ALA A 33 -4.28 8.27 1.08
CA ALA A 33 -5.64 8.13 1.60
C ALA A 33 -5.54 7.85 3.09
N HIS A 34 -6.52 8.30 3.87
CA HIS A 34 -6.45 8.30 5.34
C HIS A 34 -7.19 7.14 6.00
N ASP A 35 -7.97 6.39 5.26
CA ASP A 35 -8.69 5.24 5.79
C ASP A 35 -8.98 4.24 4.66
N GLY A 36 -9.50 3.07 5.06
CA GLY A 36 -9.73 2.00 4.10
C GLY A 36 -10.76 2.34 3.03
N GLU A 37 -11.84 3.00 3.42
CA GLU A 37 -12.87 3.38 2.46
C GLU A 37 -12.35 4.39 1.44
N ALA A 38 -11.65 5.41 1.93
CA ALA A 38 -11.04 6.41 1.05
C ALA A 38 -9.99 5.76 0.15
N GLY A 39 -9.25 4.79 0.69
CA GLY A 39 -8.25 4.06 -0.09
C GLY A 39 -8.86 3.29 -1.25
N VAL A 40 -9.94 2.56 -0.99
CA VAL A 40 -10.63 1.81 -2.04
C VAL A 40 -11.18 2.76 -3.10
N ALA A 41 -11.86 3.83 -2.67
CA ALA A 41 -12.43 4.80 -3.60
C ALA A 41 -11.34 5.45 -4.45
N LYS A 42 -10.24 5.85 -3.83
CA LYS A 42 -9.13 6.49 -4.54
C LYS A 42 -8.47 5.53 -5.53
N ALA A 43 -8.30 4.26 -5.14
CA ALA A 43 -7.71 3.26 -6.02
C ALA A 43 -8.56 3.05 -7.28
N LEU A 44 -9.88 3.03 -7.14
CA LEU A 44 -10.78 2.88 -8.28
C LEU A 44 -10.76 4.11 -9.17
N GLU A 45 -10.57 5.30 -8.56
CA GLU A 45 -10.54 6.57 -9.30
C GLU A 45 -9.25 6.72 -10.11
N ILE A 46 -8.10 6.52 -9.48
CA ILE A 46 -6.80 6.81 -10.13
C ILE A 46 -6.12 5.60 -10.73
N ARG A 47 -6.53 4.40 -10.37
CA ARG A 47 -5.93 3.14 -10.84
C ARG A 47 -4.42 3.16 -10.67
N PRO A 48 -3.92 3.15 -9.41
CA PRO A 48 -2.49 3.25 -9.14
C PRO A 48 -1.73 2.04 -9.67
N ASP A 49 -0.44 2.20 -9.85
CA ASP A 49 0.42 1.11 -10.30
C ASP A 49 0.82 0.20 -9.15
N LEU A 50 0.74 0.69 -7.93
CA LEU A 50 1.06 -0.07 -6.73
C LEU A 50 0.35 0.55 -5.53
N ILE A 51 -0.06 -0.28 -4.58
CA ILE A 51 -0.73 0.17 -3.37
C ILE A 51 0.07 -0.26 -2.14
N LEU A 52 0.32 0.70 -1.24
CA LEU A 52 0.83 0.42 0.10
C LEU A 52 -0.36 0.50 1.04
N MET A 53 -0.67 -0.61 1.72
CA MET A 53 -1.88 -0.72 2.53
C MET A 53 -1.54 -1.04 3.96
N ASP A 54 -1.79 -0.08 4.87
CA ASP A 54 -1.70 -0.36 6.30
C ASP A 54 -2.85 -1.30 6.68
N ILE A 55 -2.55 -2.34 7.43
CA ILE A 55 -3.57 -3.29 7.86
C ILE A 55 -4.45 -2.69 8.95
N GLN A 56 -3.89 -1.82 9.79
CA GLN A 56 -4.58 -1.27 10.96
C GLN A 56 -5.14 0.11 10.66
N LEU A 57 -6.31 0.12 10.03
CA LEU A 57 -6.97 1.36 9.63
C LEU A 57 -8.29 1.54 10.37
N PRO A 58 -8.74 2.80 10.52
CA PRO A 58 -10.08 3.05 11.04
C PRO A 58 -11.13 2.70 9.98
N LYS A 59 -12.36 2.53 10.43
CA LYS A 59 -13.53 2.17 9.61
C LYS A 59 -13.43 0.74 9.13
N ILE A 60 -12.91 0.49 7.92
CA ILE A 60 -12.64 -0.87 7.48
C ILE A 60 -11.14 -1.15 7.60
N SER A 61 -10.79 -2.38 7.97
CA SER A 61 -9.39 -2.78 8.11
C SER A 61 -8.72 -2.81 6.74
N GLY A 62 -7.38 -2.79 6.74
CA GLY A 62 -6.63 -2.97 5.51
C GLY A 62 -6.92 -4.30 4.84
N MET A 63 -7.16 -5.35 5.64
CA MET A 63 -7.53 -6.67 5.11
C MET A 63 -8.82 -6.58 4.29
N GLU A 64 -9.84 -5.95 4.85
CA GLU A 64 -11.12 -5.79 4.16
C GLU A 64 -10.97 -4.92 2.92
N ALA A 65 -10.19 -3.83 3.03
CA ALA A 65 -9.93 -2.97 1.88
C ALA A 65 -9.29 -3.75 0.74
N MET A 66 -8.32 -4.62 1.05
CA MET A 66 -7.67 -5.45 0.05
C MET A 66 -8.65 -6.42 -0.62
N ARG A 67 -9.54 -7.04 0.16
CA ARG A 67 -10.56 -7.92 -0.40
C ARG A 67 -11.46 -7.18 -1.38
N GLN A 68 -11.86 -5.96 -1.01
CA GLN A 68 -12.69 -5.15 -1.89
C GLN A 68 -11.97 -4.79 -3.19
N LEU A 69 -10.68 -4.45 -3.08
CA LEU A 69 -9.88 -4.13 -4.26
C LEU A 69 -9.71 -5.33 -5.19
N ARG A 70 -9.50 -6.52 -4.61
CA ARG A 70 -9.36 -7.73 -5.42
C ARG A 70 -10.66 -8.15 -6.11
N ALA A 71 -11.79 -7.74 -5.56
CA ALA A 71 -13.09 -8.02 -6.15
C ALA A 71 -13.44 -7.07 -7.30
N GLN A 72 -12.68 -5.98 -7.49
CA GLN A 72 -12.93 -4.99 -8.53
C GLN A 72 -12.01 -5.23 -9.72
N GLY A 73 -12.57 -5.25 -10.94
CA GLY A 73 -11.76 -5.49 -12.13
C GLY A 73 -10.54 -4.60 -12.28
N PRO A 74 -10.68 -3.26 -12.14
CA PRO A 74 -9.53 -2.36 -12.33
C PRO A 74 -8.37 -2.57 -11.38
N THR A 75 -8.62 -3.12 -10.18
CA THR A 75 -7.60 -3.29 -9.15
C THR A 75 -7.29 -4.74 -8.84
N ALA A 76 -7.90 -5.67 -9.55
CA ALA A 76 -7.77 -7.09 -9.25
C ALA A 76 -6.34 -7.61 -9.33
N ALA A 77 -5.49 -7.02 -10.16
CA ALA A 77 -4.10 -7.45 -10.33
C ALA A 77 -3.07 -6.42 -9.86
N THR A 78 -3.52 -5.29 -9.29
CA THR A 78 -2.60 -4.26 -8.82
C THR A 78 -1.74 -4.79 -7.67
N PRO A 79 -0.40 -4.64 -7.71
CA PRO A 79 0.42 -5.08 -6.58
C PRO A 79 0.05 -4.32 -5.31
N ILE A 80 -0.15 -5.05 -4.22
CA ILE A 80 -0.46 -4.47 -2.92
C ILE A 80 0.58 -4.95 -1.91
N ILE A 81 1.27 -4.01 -1.27
CA ILE A 81 2.19 -4.31 -0.18
C ILE A 81 1.45 -4.00 1.12
N ALA A 82 1.18 -5.05 1.89
CA ALA A 82 0.52 -4.89 3.20
C ALA A 82 1.57 -4.51 4.24
N ILE A 83 1.25 -3.50 5.06
CA ILE A 83 2.15 -3.01 6.10
C ILE A 83 1.45 -3.14 7.45
N THR A 84 2.12 -3.70 8.45
CA THR A 84 1.53 -3.91 9.76
C THR A 84 2.53 -3.59 10.88
N SER A 85 2.00 -3.10 12.02
CA SER A 85 2.80 -2.93 13.24
C SER A 85 2.92 -4.23 14.04
N PHE A 86 2.08 -5.22 13.75
CA PHE A 86 2.06 -6.46 14.51
C PHE A 86 2.56 -7.61 13.65
N ALA A 87 3.77 -8.06 13.93
CA ALA A 87 4.34 -9.23 13.28
C ALA A 87 3.93 -10.49 14.06
N LEU A 88 2.62 -10.64 14.29
CA LEU A 88 2.10 -11.81 14.98
C LEU A 88 2.06 -13.00 14.05
N SER A 89 2.17 -14.18 14.65
CA SER A 89 2.09 -15.44 13.91
C SER A 89 0.80 -15.49 13.10
N GLY A 90 0.91 -15.68 11.79
CA GLY A 90 -0.23 -15.83 10.91
C GLY A 90 -0.70 -14.56 10.22
N ASP A 91 -0.21 -13.37 10.61
CA ASP A 91 -0.65 -12.12 9.98
C ASP A 91 -0.23 -12.03 8.51
N ASP A 92 0.98 -12.51 8.20
CA ASP A 92 1.45 -12.54 6.82
C ASP A 92 0.57 -13.45 5.96
N GLN A 93 0.16 -14.59 6.51
CA GLN A 93 -0.73 -15.52 5.81
C GLN A 93 -2.10 -14.90 5.60
N LYS A 94 -2.65 -14.25 6.63
CA LYS A 94 -3.94 -13.56 6.52
C LYS A 94 -3.90 -12.45 5.49
N ALA A 95 -2.80 -11.70 5.44
CA ALA A 95 -2.63 -10.63 4.45
C ALA A 95 -2.63 -11.21 3.03
N LYS A 96 -1.91 -12.30 2.82
CA LYS A 96 -1.89 -12.97 1.52
C LYS A 96 -3.26 -13.47 1.12
N GLU A 97 -3.99 -14.07 2.05
CA GLU A 97 -5.34 -14.55 1.79
C GLU A 97 -6.30 -13.41 1.44
N ALA A 98 -6.08 -12.24 2.03
CA ALA A 98 -6.88 -11.06 1.73
C ALA A 98 -6.50 -10.42 0.39
N GLY A 99 -5.38 -10.82 -0.21
CA GLY A 99 -4.98 -10.35 -1.52
C GLY A 99 -3.66 -9.59 -1.59
N ALA A 100 -2.87 -9.57 -0.51
CA ALA A 100 -1.59 -8.86 -0.52
C ALA A 100 -0.59 -9.57 -1.44
N THR A 101 0.13 -8.79 -2.22
CA THR A 101 1.21 -9.30 -3.06
C THR A 101 2.47 -9.52 -2.23
N ALA A 102 2.71 -8.63 -1.26
CA ALA A 102 3.86 -8.71 -0.36
C ALA A 102 3.46 -8.17 1.00
N TYR A 103 4.32 -8.34 1.97
CA TYR A 103 4.05 -8.02 3.37
C TYR A 103 5.30 -7.40 3.99
N LEU A 104 5.12 -6.32 4.75
CA LEU A 104 6.21 -5.63 5.41
C LEU A 104 5.78 -5.27 6.83
N SER A 105 6.58 -5.67 7.83
CA SER A 105 6.26 -5.34 9.23
C SER A 105 6.99 -4.10 9.71
N LYS A 106 6.30 -3.31 10.53
CA LYS A 106 6.89 -2.16 11.20
C LYS A 106 7.62 -2.65 12.47
N PRO A 107 8.69 -2.01 12.87
CA PRO A 107 9.37 -0.94 12.16
C PRO A 107 10.18 -1.49 10.97
N TYR A 108 10.21 -0.74 9.90
CA TYR A 108 11.02 -1.10 8.75
C TYR A 108 11.94 0.07 8.39
N SER A 109 13.06 -0.21 7.71
CA SER A 109 13.88 0.89 7.24
C SER A 109 13.30 1.44 5.94
N PRO A 110 13.46 2.75 5.69
CA PRO A 110 13.00 3.32 4.41
C PRO A 110 13.62 2.60 3.20
N PHE A 111 14.85 2.10 3.33
CA PHE A 111 15.50 1.35 2.25
C PHE A 111 14.79 0.03 1.97
N ASP A 112 14.32 -0.65 3.03
CA ASP A 112 13.57 -1.90 2.86
C ASP A 112 12.27 -1.67 2.10
N LEU A 113 11.56 -0.61 2.44
CA LEU A 113 10.33 -0.27 1.74
C LEU A 113 10.60 0.07 0.28
N LEU A 114 11.60 0.91 0.02
CA LEU A 114 11.92 1.31 -1.35
C LEU A 114 12.38 0.13 -2.19
N LYS A 115 13.17 -0.77 -1.60
CA LYS A 115 13.62 -1.97 -2.29
C LYS A 115 12.43 -2.84 -2.69
N LEU A 116 11.47 -3.00 -1.78
CA LEU A 116 10.27 -3.79 -2.04
C LEU A 116 9.41 -3.13 -3.12
N ILE A 117 9.25 -1.81 -3.06
CA ILE A 117 8.51 -1.08 -4.08
C ILE A 117 9.14 -1.31 -5.46
N ARG A 118 10.46 -1.17 -5.56
CA ARG A 118 11.17 -1.34 -6.83
C ARG A 118 11.09 -2.76 -7.36
N GLN A 119 10.94 -3.73 -6.48
CA GLN A 119 10.80 -5.13 -6.89
C GLN A 119 9.52 -5.35 -7.69
N TYR A 120 8.43 -4.71 -7.28
CA TYR A 120 7.13 -4.87 -7.92
C TYR A 120 6.80 -3.78 -8.92
N LEU A 121 7.47 -2.64 -8.82
CA LEU A 121 7.22 -1.48 -9.68
C LEU A 121 8.55 -0.78 -9.99
N PRO A 122 9.38 -1.37 -10.87
CA PRO A 122 10.66 -0.75 -11.19
C PRO A 122 10.50 0.66 -11.73
N GLU A 123 11.39 1.56 -11.33
CA GLU A 123 11.46 2.89 -11.93
C GLU A 123 11.93 2.74 -13.36
N SER A 124 11.25 3.39 -14.26
CA SER A 124 11.65 3.33 -15.68
C SER A 124 12.61 4.43 -16.03
#